data_a81ef61e5f8bb982a77770870f4472fa
#
_entry.id   a81ef61e5f8bb982a77770870f4472fa
#
_cell.length_a   1.000
_cell.length_b   1.000
_cell.length_c   1.000
_cell.angle_alpha   90.00
_cell.angle_beta   90.00
_cell.angle_gamma   90.00
#
_symmetry.space_group_name_H-M   'P 1'
#
loop_
_entity.id
_entity.type
_entity.pdbx_description
1 polymer ?
#
loop_
_entity_poly.entity_id
_entity_poly.type
_entity_poly.pdbx_seq_one_letter_code
_entity_poly.pdbx_strand_id
1 'polypeptide(L)'
;MSNRICICLICHKLNDVWINFLKQFTHYDIVIIVDDRNAVTTEYCNTNIKVIRVTEKECVDAGFINVNFLTFDRLTGWEKAVYYFANGYGNSATKNSATKNSAAVYDHIWFLEDDVFLFSEQTLLNIDKQDLYQASDLLTSPYGENLTGRRNWHWRHIHIEFPPPYYNAMVCAMRVSRALLEKIREYAQSHKTLFFLEALFPTLCKHHNLVYHTPDELKTIVYRARYSLEDVNDTHLYHPIKDLNKHVEYRKK
;
A
#
# COMPACT_ATOMS: atom_id res chain seq x y z
N MET A 1 16.68 13.95 -11.55
CA MET A 1 16.98 12.86 -10.58
C MET A 1 16.07 11.72 -10.95
N SER A 2 16.55 10.47 -10.96
CA SER A 2 15.66 9.33 -11.25
C SER A 2 14.70 9.13 -10.07
N ASN A 3 13.41 9.06 -10.35
CA ASN A 3 12.37 8.77 -9.37
C ASN A 3 12.59 7.35 -8.80
N ARG A 4 12.85 7.23 -7.49
CA ARG A 4 13.04 5.92 -6.84
C ARG A 4 11.72 5.40 -6.35
N ILE A 5 11.32 4.25 -6.85
CA ILE A 5 10.06 3.61 -6.51
C ILE A 5 10.34 2.25 -5.85
N CYS A 6 9.62 1.95 -4.78
CA CYS A 6 9.65 0.67 -4.08
C CYS A 6 8.32 -0.06 -4.25
N ILE A 7 8.34 -1.38 -4.26
CA ILE A 7 7.14 -2.19 -4.11
C ILE A 7 7.06 -2.69 -2.67
N CYS A 8 5.93 -2.46 -2.02
CA CYS A 8 5.57 -3.06 -0.74
C CYS A 8 4.50 -4.12 -0.95
N LEU A 9 4.87 -5.39 -0.86
CA LEU A 9 3.89 -6.47 -0.78
C LEU A 9 3.41 -6.61 0.66
N ILE A 10 2.10 -6.61 0.86
CA ILE A 10 1.44 -6.82 2.15
C ILE A 10 0.79 -8.19 2.11
N CYS A 11 1.21 -9.11 2.99
CA CYS A 11 0.68 -10.46 3.04
C CYS A 11 0.45 -10.93 4.48
N HIS A 12 -0.54 -11.80 4.65
CA HIS A 12 -0.77 -12.43 5.95
C HIS A 12 0.32 -13.46 6.26
N LYS A 13 0.77 -14.20 5.26
CA LYS A 13 1.81 -15.22 5.37
C LYS A 13 2.70 -15.21 4.13
N LEU A 14 4.00 -15.24 4.36
CA LEU A 14 4.96 -15.34 3.27
C LEU A 14 4.77 -16.65 2.48
N ASN A 15 4.83 -16.57 1.16
CA ASN A 15 4.68 -17.71 0.26
C ASN A 15 5.65 -17.67 -0.93
N ASP A 16 5.99 -18.86 -1.41
CA ASP A 16 6.97 -19.00 -2.50
C ASP A 16 6.48 -18.48 -3.85
N VAL A 17 5.17 -18.42 -4.08
CA VAL A 17 4.60 -17.91 -5.34
C VAL A 17 5.00 -16.44 -5.52
N TRP A 18 4.80 -15.63 -4.49
CA TRP A 18 5.18 -14.23 -4.52
C TRP A 18 6.70 -14.04 -4.51
N ILE A 19 7.43 -14.78 -3.68
CA ILE A 19 8.90 -14.69 -3.61
C ILE A 19 9.52 -15.01 -4.98
N ASN A 20 9.12 -16.12 -5.62
CA ASN A 20 9.67 -16.52 -6.92
C ASN A 20 9.28 -15.56 -8.05
N PHE A 21 8.10 -14.94 -7.96
CA PHE A 21 7.66 -13.93 -8.91
C PHE A 21 8.47 -12.63 -8.75
N LEU A 22 8.57 -12.12 -7.54
CA LEU A 22 9.25 -10.86 -7.26
C LEU A 22 10.78 -10.92 -7.44
N LYS A 23 11.40 -12.10 -7.33
CA LYS A 23 12.82 -12.30 -7.66
C LYS A 23 13.17 -11.97 -9.13
N GLN A 24 12.19 -11.94 -10.01
CA GLN A 24 12.38 -11.61 -11.42
C GLN A 24 12.41 -10.10 -11.67
N PHE A 25 12.05 -9.28 -10.69
CA PHE A 25 11.99 -7.83 -10.78
C PHE A 25 13.39 -7.23 -10.62
N THR A 26 13.72 -6.27 -11.46
CA THR A 26 15.06 -5.69 -11.53
C THR A 26 15.07 -4.16 -11.39
N HIS A 27 13.92 -3.51 -11.55
CA HIS A 27 13.81 -2.05 -11.53
C HIS A 27 13.33 -1.49 -10.20
N TYR A 28 12.75 -2.34 -9.33
CA TYR A 28 12.22 -1.94 -8.04
C TYR A 28 12.98 -2.58 -6.89
N ASP A 29 13.20 -1.82 -5.82
CA ASP A 29 13.46 -2.40 -4.51
C ASP A 29 12.14 -2.99 -3.98
N ILE A 30 12.20 -4.12 -3.29
CA ILE A 30 11.02 -4.83 -2.82
C ILE A 30 11.07 -5.00 -1.31
N VAL A 31 10.03 -4.55 -0.64
CA VAL A 31 9.80 -4.77 0.78
C VAL A 31 8.55 -5.62 0.95
N ILE A 32 8.62 -6.66 1.74
CA ILE A 32 7.48 -7.50 2.11
C ILE A 32 7.18 -7.27 3.57
N ILE A 33 5.96 -6.82 3.87
CA ILE A 33 5.44 -6.70 5.23
C ILE A 33 4.53 -7.88 5.49
N VAL A 34 4.91 -8.71 6.45
CA VAL A 34 4.15 -9.92 6.84
C VAL A 34 3.39 -9.66 8.12
N ASP A 35 2.08 -9.92 8.11
CA ASP A 35 1.20 -9.75 9.29
C ASP A 35 1.29 -10.93 10.28
N ASP A 36 2.22 -11.85 10.10
CA ASP A 36 2.48 -12.93 11.04
C ASP A 36 3.35 -12.43 12.20
N ARG A 37 2.89 -12.68 13.44
CA ARG A 37 3.61 -12.34 14.68
C ARG A 37 4.95 -13.07 14.81
N ASN A 38 5.09 -14.21 14.14
CA ASN A 38 6.30 -15.03 14.14
C ASN A 38 7.25 -14.68 12.98
N ALA A 39 6.87 -13.77 12.10
CA ALA A 39 7.74 -13.35 11.00
C ALA A 39 9.06 -12.78 11.54
N VAL A 40 10.15 -13.13 10.88
CA VAL A 40 11.50 -12.62 11.19
C VAL A 40 11.95 -11.75 10.02
N THR A 41 12.58 -10.61 10.34
CA THR A 41 13.20 -9.78 9.31
C THR A 41 14.30 -10.58 8.60
N THR A 42 14.21 -10.68 7.28
CA THR A 42 15.12 -11.47 6.45
C THR A 42 15.43 -10.73 5.16
N GLU A 43 16.68 -10.76 4.74
CA GLU A 43 17.10 -10.32 3.42
C GLU A 43 17.42 -11.56 2.58
N TYR A 44 16.89 -11.61 1.37
CA TYR A 44 17.20 -12.68 0.43
C TYR A 44 18.52 -12.38 -0.28
N CYS A 45 19.54 -13.20 -0.06
CA CYS A 45 20.86 -13.02 -0.67
C CYS A 45 20.76 -12.88 -2.21
N ASN A 46 21.53 -11.94 -2.75
CA ASN A 46 21.58 -11.64 -4.19
C ASN A 46 20.21 -11.23 -4.81
N THR A 47 19.31 -10.68 -4.02
CA THR A 47 18.05 -10.13 -4.50
C THR A 47 17.82 -8.73 -3.92
N ASN A 48 16.87 -8.01 -4.52
CA ASN A 48 16.38 -6.72 -4.04
C ASN A 48 15.21 -6.87 -3.04
N ILE A 49 14.98 -8.07 -2.50
CA ILE A 49 13.84 -8.40 -1.63
C ILE A 49 14.25 -8.35 -0.15
N LYS A 50 13.51 -7.58 0.63
CA LYS A 50 13.61 -7.52 2.09
C LYS A 50 12.28 -7.87 2.72
N VAL A 51 12.27 -8.84 3.63
CA VAL A 51 11.11 -9.12 4.48
C VAL A 51 11.29 -8.38 5.79
N ILE A 52 10.37 -7.51 6.11
CA ILE A 52 10.46 -6.64 7.28
C ILE A 52 9.38 -7.03 8.30
N ARG A 53 9.80 -7.18 9.53
CA ARG A 53 8.90 -7.30 10.67
C ARG A 53 8.67 -5.92 11.29
N VAL A 54 7.41 -5.54 11.40
CA VAL A 54 6.95 -4.38 12.19
C VAL A 54 6.14 -4.91 13.36
N THR A 55 6.44 -4.45 14.56
CA THR A 55 5.72 -4.86 15.76
C THR A 55 4.45 -4.03 15.96
N GLU A 56 3.43 -4.63 16.58
CA GLU A 56 2.20 -3.92 16.94
C GLU A 56 2.50 -2.74 17.87
N LYS A 57 3.44 -2.92 18.80
CA LYS A 57 3.84 -1.87 19.75
C LYS A 57 4.39 -0.62 19.05
N GLU A 58 5.25 -0.80 18.05
CA GLU A 58 5.79 0.33 17.28
C GLU A 58 4.68 1.14 16.60
N CYS A 59 3.70 0.46 16.00
CA CYS A 59 2.57 1.11 15.36
C CYS A 59 1.71 1.87 16.38
N VAL A 60 1.34 1.23 17.48
CA VAL A 60 0.51 1.83 18.55
C VAL A 60 1.20 3.07 19.13
N ASP A 61 2.47 2.96 19.51
CA ASP A 61 3.24 4.06 20.09
C ASP A 61 3.33 5.28 19.15
N ALA A 62 3.32 5.03 17.83
CA ALA A 62 3.39 6.08 16.82
C ALA A 62 2.01 6.58 16.33
N GLY A 63 0.90 6.01 16.81
CA GLY A 63 -0.46 6.37 16.40
C GLY A 63 -0.93 5.72 15.10
N PHE A 64 -0.20 4.73 14.58
CA PHE A 64 -0.60 3.97 13.39
C PHE A 64 -1.51 2.80 13.76
N ILE A 65 -2.63 3.12 14.32
CA ILE A 65 -3.67 2.18 14.73
C ILE A 65 -5.02 2.70 14.24
N ASN A 66 -5.84 1.86 13.67
CA ASN A 66 -7.19 2.22 13.28
C ASN A 66 -8.18 1.76 14.36
N VAL A 67 -8.47 2.61 15.33
CA VAL A 67 -9.42 2.33 16.41
C VAL A 67 -10.88 2.64 16.05
N ASN A 68 -11.12 3.20 14.88
CA ASN A 68 -12.40 3.78 14.48
C ASN A 68 -13.20 2.91 13.51
N PHE A 69 -12.72 1.72 13.19
CA PHE A 69 -13.45 0.78 12.37
C PHE A 69 -13.93 -0.42 13.18
N LEU A 70 -15.22 -0.63 13.28
CA LEU A 70 -15.90 -1.53 14.23
C LEU A 70 -15.52 -3.01 14.19
N THR A 71 -14.67 -3.45 13.29
CA THR A 71 -14.39 -4.88 13.09
C THR A 71 -12.95 -5.29 13.40
N PHE A 72 -12.09 -4.36 13.78
CA PHE A 72 -10.68 -4.67 13.94
C PHE A 72 -10.16 -4.30 15.32
N ASP A 73 -10.10 -5.30 16.21
CA ASP A 73 -9.44 -5.19 17.52
C ASP A 73 -7.92 -5.28 17.43
N ARG A 74 -7.37 -5.42 16.22
CA ARG A 74 -5.93 -5.58 16.01
C ARG A 74 -5.44 -4.83 14.78
N LEU A 75 -4.17 -4.53 14.79
CA LEU A 75 -3.43 -4.01 13.64
C LEU A 75 -3.31 -5.10 12.56
N THR A 76 -3.39 -4.67 11.33
CA THR A 76 -3.19 -5.50 10.14
C THR A 76 -1.83 -5.22 9.50
N GLY A 77 -1.48 -5.97 8.46
CA GLY A 77 -0.31 -5.72 7.63
C GLY A 77 -0.29 -4.32 7.02
N TRP A 78 -1.47 -3.73 6.82
CA TRP A 78 -1.60 -2.38 6.25
C TRP A 78 -1.07 -1.29 7.18
N GLU A 79 -1.49 -1.24 8.45
CA GLU A 79 -1.00 -0.25 9.40
C GLU A 79 0.51 -0.40 9.60
N LYS A 80 1.00 -1.65 9.61
CA LYS A 80 2.43 -1.97 9.70
C LYS A 80 3.20 -1.46 8.48
N ALA A 81 2.68 -1.65 7.27
CA ALA A 81 3.29 -1.18 6.04
C ALA A 81 3.33 0.35 5.97
N VAL A 82 2.20 1.00 6.27
CA VAL A 82 2.13 2.47 6.30
C VAL A 82 3.06 3.05 7.35
N TYR A 83 3.10 2.48 8.56
CA TYR A 83 4.04 2.86 9.61
C TYR A 83 5.50 2.76 9.13
N TYR A 84 5.87 1.62 8.55
CA TYR A 84 7.24 1.38 8.09
C TYR A 84 7.69 2.45 7.11
N PHE A 85 6.89 2.76 6.09
CA PHE A 85 7.25 3.74 5.07
C PHE A 85 7.10 5.19 5.52
N ALA A 86 6.17 5.50 6.41
CA ALA A 86 5.97 6.85 6.93
C ALA A 86 7.00 7.25 8.01
N ASN A 87 7.45 6.31 8.86
CA ASN A 87 8.37 6.57 9.97
C ASN A 87 9.78 6.00 9.80
N GLY A 88 9.95 4.94 9.02
CA GLY A 88 11.25 4.25 8.84
C GLY A 88 12.29 5.04 8.06
N TYR A 89 11.89 6.12 7.44
CA TYR A 89 12.71 6.92 6.54
C TYR A 89 13.01 8.28 7.13
N GLY A 90 14.09 8.41 7.86
CA GLY A 90 14.66 9.72 8.12
C GLY A 90 14.73 10.19 9.57
N ASN A 91 14.28 9.44 10.54
CA ASN A 91 14.56 9.77 11.94
C ASN A 91 15.79 9.01 12.45
N SER A 92 16.99 9.53 12.14
CA SER A 92 18.24 9.18 12.82
C SER A 92 18.23 9.59 14.31
N ALA A 93 17.09 9.95 14.89
CA ALA A 93 16.95 10.42 16.26
C ALA A 93 16.75 9.29 17.28
N THR A 94 16.39 8.09 16.90
CA THR A 94 16.42 6.94 17.81
C THR A 94 17.76 6.22 17.70
N LYS A 95 18.73 6.73 18.46
CA LYS A 95 20.14 6.31 18.51
C LYS A 95 20.42 4.88 19.01
N ASN A 96 19.43 3.98 19.09
CA ASN A 96 19.61 2.66 19.70
C ASN A 96 19.19 1.47 18.84
N SER A 97 18.97 1.64 17.53
CA SER A 97 18.83 0.48 16.65
C SER A 97 20.15 0.19 15.96
N ALA A 98 20.74 -0.98 16.25
CA ALA A 98 22.04 -1.44 15.72
C ALA A 98 22.02 -1.77 14.21
N THR A 99 20.95 -1.47 13.50
CA THR A 99 20.84 -1.56 12.05
C THR A 99 20.89 -0.15 11.45
N LYS A 100 22.11 0.34 11.29
CA LYS A 100 22.44 1.46 10.38
C LYS A 100 22.26 1.00 8.93
N ASN A 101 21.06 0.64 8.51
CA ASN A 101 20.75 0.62 7.10
C ASN A 101 20.31 2.03 6.73
N SER A 102 21.10 2.66 5.87
CA SER A 102 20.68 3.86 5.14
C SER A 102 19.44 3.47 4.35
N ALA A 103 18.27 3.60 4.97
CA ALA A 103 17.00 3.32 4.32
C ALA A 103 16.92 4.25 3.12
N ALA A 104 16.97 3.66 1.94
CA ALA A 104 16.88 4.41 0.71
C ALA A 104 15.58 5.22 0.74
N VAL A 105 15.69 6.53 0.49
CA VAL A 105 14.51 7.38 0.40
C VAL A 105 13.86 7.07 -0.95
N TYR A 106 12.66 6.54 -0.91
CA TYR A 106 11.84 6.35 -2.11
C TYR A 106 10.92 7.56 -2.29
N ASP A 107 10.74 7.97 -3.53
CA ASP A 107 9.81 9.04 -3.88
C ASP A 107 8.37 8.53 -3.90
N HIS A 108 8.18 7.27 -4.33
CA HIS A 108 6.89 6.60 -4.37
C HIS A 108 6.99 5.15 -3.89
N ILE A 109 5.88 4.64 -3.37
CA ILE A 109 5.73 3.24 -2.96
C ILE A 109 4.48 2.66 -3.61
N TRP A 110 4.62 1.54 -4.33
CA TRP A 110 3.52 0.67 -4.68
C TRP A 110 3.16 -0.22 -3.50
N PHE A 111 1.96 -0.07 -2.95
CA PHE A 111 1.39 -1.00 -1.98
C PHE A 111 0.53 -2.01 -2.72
N LEU A 112 0.77 -3.29 -2.50
CA LEU A 112 0.06 -4.40 -3.13
C LEU A 112 -0.33 -5.43 -2.06
N GLU A 113 -1.60 -5.84 -2.03
CA GLU A 113 -2.03 -7.02 -1.27
C GLU A 113 -1.65 -8.30 -2.01
N ASP A 114 -1.51 -9.41 -1.30
CA ASP A 114 -1.07 -10.68 -1.88
C ASP A 114 -2.15 -11.39 -2.71
N ASP A 115 -3.37 -10.89 -2.74
CA ASP A 115 -4.44 -11.31 -3.66
C ASP A 115 -4.64 -10.36 -4.86
N VAL A 116 -3.75 -9.39 -5.03
CA VAL A 116 -3.64 -8.59 -6.24
C VAL A 116 -2.82 -9.34 -7.28
N PHE A 117 -3.36 -9.53 -8.47
CA PHE A 117 -2.65 -10.14 -9.58
C PHE A 117 -2.12 -9.08 -10.54
N LEU A 118 -0.88 -9.27 -11.00
CA LEU A 118 -0.25 -8.59 -12.13
C LEU A 118 0.62 -9.59 -12.89
N PHE A 119 0.78 -9.39 -14.19
CA PHE A 119 1.52 -10.31 -15.05
C PHE A 119 3.03 -10.27 -14.83
N SER A 120 3.60 -9.07 -14.73
CA SER A 120 5.04 -8.87 -14.65
C SER A 120 5.39 -7.52 -14.07
N GLU A 121 6.65 -7.27 -13.84
CA GLU A 121 7.21 -5.95 -13.51
C GLU A 121 6.81 -4.89 -14.54
N GLN A 122 6.74 -5.26 -15.82
CA GLN A 122 6.43 -4.35 -16.93
C GLN A 122 5.06 -3.70 -16.79
N THR A 123 4.08 -4.38 -16.15
CA THR A 123 2.75 -3.81 -15.87
C THR A 123 2.87 -2.53 -15.04
N LEU A 124 3.66 -2.54 -13.97
CA LEU A 124 3.88 -1.35 -13.14
C LEU A 124 4.76 -0.30 -13.84
N LEU A 125 5.80 -0.75 -14.54
CA LEU A 125 6.68 0.16 -15.30
C LEU A 125 5.93 0.94 -16.37
N ASN A 126 4.93 0.34 -17.02
CA ASN A 126 4.11 1.01 -18.02
C ASN A 126 3.27 2.13 -17.41
N ILE A 127 2.77 1.95 -16.19
CA ILE A 127 2.06 3.00 -15.44
C ILE A 127 3.05 4.10 -15.03
N ASP A 128 4.19 3.73 -14.43
CA ASP A 128 5.17 4.67 -13.89
C ASP A 128 5.84 5.54 -14.96
N LYS A 129 5.92 5.07 -16.21
CA LYS A 129 6.49 5.82 -17.34
C LYS A 129 5.55 6.85 -17.94
N GLN A 130 4.26 6.84 -17.60
CA GLN A 130 3.30 7.82 -18.13
C GLN A 130 3.55 9.18 -17.47
N ASP A 131 3.85 10.20 -18.27
CA ASP A 131 4.16 11.56 -17.79
C ASP A 131 3.06 12.12 -16.86
N LEU A 132 1.80 11.80 -17.16
CA LEU A 132 0.64 12.20 -16.36
C LEU A 132 0.75 11.72 -14.91
N TYR A 133 1.35 10.54 -14.69
CA TYR A 133 1.37 9.91 -13.37
C TYR A 133 2.68 10.12 -12.60
N GLN A 134 3.73 10.62 -13.25
CA GLN A 134 5.05 10.77 -12.59
C GLN A 134 4.99 11.66 -11.35
N ALA A 135 4.21 12.73 -11.40
CA ALA A 135 4.06 13.68 -10.28
C ALA A 135 2.82 13.37 -9.40
N SER A 136 2.15 12.24 -9.60
CA SER A 136 0.94 11.91 -8.83
C SER A 136 1.29 11.44 -7.43
N ASP A 137 0.65 12.03 -6.43
CA ASP A 137 0.80 11.65 -5.03
C ASP A 137 0.04 10.38 -4.66
N LEU A 138 -1.07 10.12 -5.37
CA LEU A 138 -1.87 8.91 -5.21
C LEU A 138 -2.36 8.40 -6.56
N LEU A 139 -2.00 7.16 -6.88
CA LEU A 139 -2.61 6.36 -7.94
C LEU A 139 -3.37 5.20 -7.30
N THR A 140 -4.66 5.08 -7.55
CA THR A 140 -5.47 3.96 -7.07
C THR A 140 -6.73 3.77 -7.93
N SER A 141 -7.59 2.84 -7.56
CA SER A 141 -8.88 2.59 -8.21
C SER A 141 -9.77 3.84 -8.24
N PRO A 142 -10.85 3.85 -9.02
CA PRO A 142 -11.83 4.93 -8.99
C PRO A 142 -12.32 5.21 -7.57
N TYR A 143 -12.46 6.48 -7.25
CA TYR A 143 -12.89 6.92 -5.92
C TYR A 143 -14.37 7.33 -5.87
N GLY A 144 -14.96 7.16 -4.69
CA GLY A 144 -16.26 7.72 -4.33
C GLY A 144 -16.10 8.99 -3.51
N GLU A 145 -17.10 9.88 -3.58
CA GLU A 145 -17.12 11.14 -2.83
C GLU A 145 -18.24 11.16 -1.79
N ASN A 146 -17.93 11.67 -0.62
CA ASN A 146 -18.88 11.96 0.44
C ASN A 146 -18.81 13.45 0.81
N LEU A 147 -19.51 14.28 0.05
CA LEU A 147 -19.45 15.73 0.16
C LEU A 147 -20.11 16.29 1.43
N THR A 148 -20.99 15.54 2.06
CA THR A 148 -21.85 16.04 3.14
C THR A 148 -21.68 15.31 4.46
N GLY A 149 -20.76 14.35 4.55
CA GLY A 149 -20.63 13.49 5.73
C GLY A 149 -21.77 12.49 5.90
N ARG A 150 -22.52 12.15 4.83
CA ARG A 150 -23.62 11.18 4.87
C ARG A 150 -23.13 9.82 5.37
N ARG A 151 -24.00 9.11 6.09
CA ARG A 151 -23.68 7.83 6.72
C ARG A 151 -23.93 6.59 5.84
N ASN A 152 -23.95 6.73 4.52
CA ASN A 152 -23.95 5.62 3.57
C ASN A 152 -22.59 4.90 3.54
N TRP A 153 -22.48 3.76 2.88
CA TRP A 153 -21.28 2.92 2.85
C TRP A 153 -20.76 2.67 4.29
N HIS A 154 -19.47 2.65 4.53
CA HIS A 154 -18.84 2.50 5.86
C HIS A 154 -18.73 3.80 6.65
N TRP A 155 -19.10 4.96 6.08
CA TRP A 155 -18.93 6.28 6.69
C TRP A 155 -19.53 6.41 8.09
N ARG A 156 -20.60 5.68 8.42
CA ARG A 156 -21.20 5.64 9.76
C ARG A 156 -20.27 5.07 10.84
N HIS A 157 -19.20 4.36 10.45
CA HIS A 157 -18.24 3.68 11.31
C HIS A 157 -16.85 4.32 11.27
N ILE A 158 -16.68 5.37 10.48
CA ILE A 158 -15.42 6.06 10.30
C ILE A 158 -15.52 7.41 10.98
N HIS A 159 -14.63 7.65 11.95
CA HIS A 159 -14.47 8.96 12.56
C HIS A 159 -13.29 9.70 11.95
N ILE A 160 -13.54 10.92 11.48
CA ILE A 160 -12.53 11.80 10.87
C ILE A 160 -12.59 13.13 11.59
N GLU A 161 -11.45 13.65 12.04
CA GLU A 161 -11.34 14.82 12.91
C GLU A 161 -11.53 16.17 12.21
N PHE A 162 -11.81 16.17 10.93
CA PHE A 162 -12.07 17.38 10.14
C PHE A 162 -13.37 17.24 9.34
N PRO A 163 -13.98 18.34 8.88
CA PRO A 163 -15.24 18.31 8.13
C PRO A 163 -15.06 17.70 6.72
N PRO A 164 -16.17 17.19 6.11
CA PRO A 164 -16.17 16.75 4.71
C PRO A 164 -15.78 17.90 3.76
N PRO A 165 -15.38 17.61 2.51
CA PRO A 165 -15.64 16.37 1.80
C PRO A 165 -14.68 15.23 2.18
N TYR A 166 -15.21 13.97 2.18
CA TYR A 166 -14.42 12.77 2.35
C TYR A 166 -14.42 11.96 1.06
N TYR A 167 -13.43 11.09 0.91
CA TYR A 167 -13.24 10.29 -0.30
C TYR A 167 -12.91 8.84 0.09
N ASN A 168 -13.31 7.88 -0.74
CA ASN A 168 -12.94 6.48 -0.56
C ASN A 168 -12.57 5.83 -1.89
N ALA A 169 -11.61 4.92 -1.85
CA ALA A 169 -11.21 4.12 -2.99
C ALA A 169 -10.78 2.72 -2.51
N MET A 170 -10.78 1.75 -3.41
CA MET A 170 -10.20 0.44 -3.13
C MET A 170 -8.68 0.54 -3.16
N VAL A 171 -8.02 0.28 -2.03
CA VAL A 171 -6.58 0.54 -1.86
C VAL A 171 -5.69 -0.71 -1.94
N CYS A 172 -6.26 -1.87 -2.30
CA CYS A 172 -5.53 -3.14 -2.39
C CYS A 172 -4.32 -3.10 -3.35
N ALA A 173 -4.36 -2.21 -4.35
CA ALA A 173 -3.22 -1.84 -5.18
C ALA A 173 -3.23 -0.33 -5.38
N MET A 174 -2.15 0.34 -4.96
CA MET A 174 -2.00 1.79 -5.11
C MET A 174 -0.54 2.21 -5.10
N ARG A 175 -0.23 3.35 -5.73
CA ARG A 175 1.07 4.02 -5.60
C ARG A 175 0.91 5.31 -4.80
N VAL A 176 1.74 5.48 -3.79
CA VAL A 176 1.68 6.60 -2.85
C VAL A 176 3.00 7.35 -2.85
N SER A 177 2.94 8.69 -2.90
CA SER A 177 4.12 9.54 -2.81
C SER A 177 4.62 9.67 -1.36
N ARG A 178 5.88 10.09 -1.24
CA ARG A 178 6.47 10.50 0.03
C ARG A 178 5.64 11.62 0.70
N ALA A 179 5.21 12.59 -0.08
CA ALA A 179 4.43 13.72 0.44
C ALA A 179 3.12 13.27 1.10
N LEU A 180 2.39 12.32 0.48
CA LEU A 180 1.17 11.78 1.08
C LEU A 180 1.47 10.95 2.34
N LEU A 181 2.54 10.14 2.35
CA LEU A 181 2.96 9.40 3.54
C LEU A 181 3.32 10.33 4.72
N GLU A 182 3.92 11.48 4.43
CA GLU A 182 4.19 12.49 5.45
C GLU A 182 2.91 13.07 6.04
N LYS A 183 1.89 13.33 5.22
CA LYS A 183 0.56 13.78 5.71
C LYS A 183 -0.15 12.73 6.55
N ILE A 184 -0.04 11.46 6.18
CA ILE A 184 -0.55 10.35 6.98
C ILE A 184 0.19 10.27 8.32
N ARG A 185 1.51 10.44 8.34
CA ARG A 185 2.30 10.47 9.57
C ARG A 185 1.91 11.65 10.48
N GLU A 186 1.76 12.85 9.91
CA GLU A 186 1.30 14.02 10.65
C GLU A 186 -0.06 13.79 11.28
N TYR A 187 -0.99 13.18 10.54
CA TYR A 187 -2.31 12.81 11.06
C TYR A 187 -2.20 11.80 12.21
N ALA A 188 -1.47 10.70 12.01
CA ALA A 188 -1.26 9.68 13.05
C ALA A 188 -0.64 10.25 14.34
N GLN A 189 0.34 11.14 14.21
CA GLN A 189 1.01 11.75 15.35
C GLN A 189 0.11 12.73 16.12
N SER A 190 -0.71 13.51 15.43
CA SER A 190 -1.61 14.49 16.06
C SER A 190 -2.83 13.83 16.70
N HIS A 191 -3.42 12.83 16.07
CA HIS A 191 -4.67 12.22 16.53
C HIS A 191 -4.47 10.90 17.29
N LYS A 192 -3.24 10.36 17.29
CA LYS A 192 -2.90 9.06 17.89
C LYS A 192 -3.70 7.89 17.33
N THR A 193 -4.21 8.04 16.12
CA THR A 193 -4.98 7.04 15.38
C THR A 193 -4.96 7.35 13.89
N LEU A 194 -5.24 6.33 13.08
CA LEU A 194 -5.66 6.47 11.69
C LEU A 194 -7.19 6.30 11.61
N PHE A 195 -7.77 6.53 10.47
CA PHE A 195 -9.12 6.06 10.15
C PHE A 195 -9.06 5.04 9.01
N PHE A 196 -10.20 4.48 8.62
CA PHE A 196 -10.27 3.37 7.67
C PHE A 196 -9.48 3.66 6.39
N LEU A 197 -8.59 2.77 6.01
CA LEU A 197 -7.56 3.02 5.01
C LEU A 197 -8.13 3.35 3.62
N GLU A 198 -9.22 2.69 3.22
CA GLU A 198 -9.91 3.03 1.96
C GLU A 198 -10.44 4.47 1.94
N ALA A 199 -10.66 5.08 3.09
CA ALA A 199 -11.00 6.50 3.21
C ALA A 199 -9.77 7.37 3.48
N LEU A 200 -8.77 6.85 4.19
CA LEU A 200 -7.60 7.62 4.66
C LEU A 200 -6.81 8.21 3.50
N PHE A 201 -6.34 7.36 2.59
CA PHE A 201 -5.47 7.79 1.50
C PHE A 201 -6.13 8.81 0.57
N PRO A 202 -7.32 8.55 0.00
CA PRO A 202 -7.93 9.51 -0.91
C PRO A 202 -8.40 10.77 -0.19
N THR A 203 -8.89 10.68 1.05
CA THR A 203 -9.34 11.86 1.81
C THR A 203 -8.17 12.77 2.16
N LEU A 204 -7.07 12.24 2.73
CA LEU A 204 -5.90 13.06 3.05
C LEU A 204 -5.23 13.62 1.78
N CYS A 205 -5.16 12.86 0.70
CA CYS A 205 -4.65 13.33 -0.58
C CYS A 205 -5.42 14.57 -1.05
N LYS A 206 -6.74 14.50 -1.10
CA LYS A 206 -7.60 15.61 -1.52
C LYS A 206 -7.59 16.77 -0.52
N HIS A 207 -7.65 16.49 0.77
CA HIS A 207 -7.66 17.51 1.82
C HIS A 207 -6.38 18.37 1.81
N HIS A 208 -5.25 17.78 1.46
CA HIS A 208 -3.97 18.48 1.35
C HIS A 208 -3.66 19.00 -0.08
N ASN A 209 -4.62 18.98 -1.00
CA ASN A 209 -4.46 19.40 -2.40
C ASN A 209 -3.32 18.67 -3.14
N LEU A 210 -3.10 17.42 -2.79
CA LEU A 210 -2.15 16.54 -3.46
C LEU A 210 -2.76 15.98 -4.76
N VAL A 211 -1.89 15.55 -5.68
CA VAL A 211 -2.31 15.10 -7.01
C VAL A 211 -2.80 13.66 -6.97
N TYR A 212 -4.07 13.46 -7.33
CA TYR A 212 -4.73 12.16 -7.35
C TYR A 212 -5.13 11.78 -8.78
N HIS A 213 -4.76 10.58 -9.24
CA HIS A 213 -5.22 10.01 -10.50
C HIS A 213 -5.70 8.56 -10.34
N THR A 214 -6.56 8.15 -11.27
CA THR A 214 -7.02 6.76 -11.43
C THR A 214 -6.58 6.24 -12.80
N PRO A 215 -5.46 5.51 -12.89
CA PRO A 215 -5.07 4.84 -14.12
C PRO A 215 -6.11 3.82 -14.57
N ASP A 216 -6.27 3.65 -15.88
CA ASP A 216 -7.17 2.62 -16.41
C ASP A 216 -6.78 1.23 -15.95
N GLU A 217 -5.50 0.99 -15.78
CA GLU A 217 -4.89 -0.25 -15.31
C GLU A 217 -5.30 -0.64 -13.88
N LEU A 218 -5.81 0.32 -13.10
CA LEU A 218 -6.31 0.10 -11.72
C LEU A 218 -7.84 0.03 -11.61
N LYS A 219 -8.59 0.15 -12.71
CA LYS A 219 -10.07 0.06 -12.67
C LYS A 219 -10.59 -1.34 -12.32
N THR A 220 -9.77 -2.35 -12.44
CA THR A 220 -10.03 -3.75 -12.09
C THR A 220 -9.69 -4.08 -10.62
N ILE A 221 -9.25 -3.10 -9.84
CA ILE A 221 -9.09 -3.20 -8.39
C ILE A 221 -10.45 -2.89 -7.74
N VAL A 222 -11.20 -3.93 -7.43
CA VAL A 222 -12.58 -3.82 -6.92
C VAL A 222 -12.79 -4.74 -5.71
N TYR A 223 -13.83 -4.46 -4.91
CA TYR A 223 -14.10 -5.21 -3.69
C TYR A 223 -14.44 -6.69 -3.95
N ARG A 224 -15.22 -6.97 -5.00
CA ARG A 224 -15.64 -8.33 -5.36
C ARG A 224 -15.70 -8.47 -6.87
N ALA A 225 -14.90 -9.39 -7.39
CA ALA A 225 -14.93 -9.83 -8.77
C ALA A 225 -14.48 -11.28 -8.86
N ARG A 226 -14.76 -11.91 -9.99
CA ARG A 226 -14.20 -13.22 -10.35
C ARG A 226 -13.58 -13.04 -11.72
N TYR A 227 -12.29 -13.32 -11.79
CA TYR A 227 -11.53 -13.25 -13.03
C TYR A 227 -11.17 -14.65 -13.50
N SER A 228 -11.41 -14.92 -14.78
CA SER A 228 -10.92 -16.10 -15.50
C SER A 228 -9.60 -15.77 -16.21
N LEU A 229 -8.96 -16.76 -16.80
CA LEU A 229 -7.76 -16.55 -17.61
C LEU A 229 -8.03 -15.63 -18.83
N GLU A 230 -9.26 -15.63 -19.35
CA GLU A 230 -9.65 -14.82 -20.49
C GLU A 230 -9.82 -13.34 -20.12
N ASP A 231 -10.23 -13.05 -18.89
CA ASP A 231 -10.46 -11.69 -18.39
C ASP A 231 -9.15 -10.93 -18.10
N VAL A 232 -8.04 -11.65 -17.87
CA VAL A 232 -6.79 -11.03 -17.46
C VAL A 232 -5.88 -10.73 -18.65
N ASN A 233 -5.20 -9.59 -18.61
CA ASN A 233 -4.21 -9.15 -19.59
C ASN A 233 -2.97 -8.58 -18.89
N ASP A 234 -1.92 -8.31 -19.65
CA ASP A 234 -0.62 -7.88 -19.16
C ASP A 234 -0.53 -6.38 -18.78
N THR A 235 -1.58 -5.61 -19.06
CA THR A 235 -1.59 -4.16 -18.81
C THR A 235 -2.23 -3.79 -17.47
N HIS A 236 -3.17 -4.59 -16.95
CA HIS A 236 -3.97 -4.27 -15.77
C HIS A 236 -3.54 -5.04 -14.52
N LEU A 237 -3.87 -4.47 -13.35
CA LEU A 237 -3.84 -5.17 -12.07
C LEU A 237 -5.25 -5.64 -11.72
N TYR A 238 -5.38 -6.81 -11.11
CA TYR A 238 -6.67 -7.43 -10.81
C TYR A 238 -6.81 -7.77 -9.33
N HIS A 239 -7.95 -7.43 -8.73
CA HIS A 239 -8.27 -7.78 -7.34
C HIS A 239 -9.78 -8.08 -7.21
N PRO A 240 -10.15 -9.16 -6.47
CA PRO A 240 -9.24 -10.12 -5.79
C PRO A 240 -8.99 -11.38 -6.64
N ILE A 241 -7.77 -11.89 -6.64
CA ILE A 241 -7.44 -13.25 -7.08
C ILE A 241 -6.77 -13.99 -5.91
N LYS A 242 -7.60 -14.60 -5.04
CA LYS A 242 -7.15 -15.20 -3.77
C LYS A 242 -6.43 -16.54 -3.92
N ASP A 243 -6.66 -17.25 -5.01
CA ASP A 243 -6.02 -18.53 -5.29
C ASP A 243 -4.64 -18.30 -5.92
N LEU A 244 -3.59 -18.55 -5.15
CA LEU A 244 -2.21 -18.41 -5.61
C LEU A 244 -1.84 -19.34 -6.77
N ASN A 245 -2.52 -20.48 -6.95
CA ASN A 245 -2.32 -21.34 -8.11
C ASN A 245 -2.75 -20.63 -9.39
N LYS A 246 -3.80 -19.82 -9.34
CA LYS A 246 -4.21 -18.98 -10.47
C LYS A 246 -3.17 -17.93 -10.82
N HIS A 247 -2.46 -17.36 -9.82
CA HIS A 247 -1.35 -16.46 -10.11
C HIS A 247 -0.26 -17.13 -10.95
N VAL A 248 0.06 -18.40 -10.63
CA VAL A 248 1.03 -19.18 -11.41
C VAL A 248 0.49 -19.55 -12.78
N GLU A 249 -0.77 -19.99 -12.85
CA GLU A 249 -1.43 -20.39 -14.09
C GLU A 249 -1.55 -19.22 -15.08
N TYR A 250 -2.07 -18.08 -14.62
CA TYR A 250 -2.35 -16.93 -15.47
C TYR A 250 -1.08 -16.26 -16.02
N ARG A 251 0.03 -16.32 -15.28
CA ARG A 251 1.33 -15.82 -15.77
C ARG A 251 1.99 -16.70 -16.83
N LYS A 252 1.43 -17.87 -17.16
CA LYS A 252 1.91 -18.73 -18.25
C LYS A 252 1.26 -18.38 -19.62
N LYS A 253 0.23 -17.52 -19.60
CA LYS A 253 -0.42 -17.00 -20.80
C LYS A 253 0.54 -16.11 -21.60
#